data_b1e607c72339f5595f2b9a6899de1860
#
_entry.id   b1e607c72339f5595f2b9a6899de1860
#
_cell.length_a   1.000
_cell.length_b   1.000
_cell.length_c   1.000
_cell.angle_alpha   90.00
_cell.angle_beta   90.00
_cell.angle_gamma   90.00
#
_symmetry.space_group_name_H-M   'P 1'
#
loop_
_entity.id
_entity.type
_entity.pdbx_description
1 polymer ?
#
loop_
_entity_poly.entity_id
_entity_poly.type
_entity_poly.pdbx_seq_one_letter_code
_entity_poly.pdbx_strand_id
1 'polypeptide(L)'
;DDKTVQVTVDTPNTELIYSFVTAIIPAGSGEDAEANPVGTGPFSFVSYTPQEGIVLAKNENYWQEGLPYLDEVDFKIVGSADTALLELQGGSIDIYAYLTDSQANELKDSFNVISSPSNVVQALFLNNDYEPLSDVKVRQAICYALDKDMVNEFVAGGNGTLISSAMLPTLKDYYEDLN
;
A
#
# COMPACT_ATOMS: atom_id res chain seq x y z
N ASP A 1 -0.78 29.78 -18.23
CA ASP A 1 -2.24 29.76 -18.43
C ASP A 1 -2.91 29.06 -17.24
N ASP A 2 -4.23 29.03 -17.23
CA ASP A 2 -5.03 28.52 -16.11
C ASP A 2 -4.95 26.99 -15.95
N LYS A 3 -4.25 26.31 -16.82
CA LYS A 3 -4.15 24.84 -16.88
C LYS A 3 -2.73 24.32 -16.81
N THR A 4 -1.75 25.22 -16.66
CA THR A 4 -0.32 24.85 -16.66
C THR A 4 0.30 25.20 -15.34
N VAL A 5 0.94 24.22 -14.68
CA VAL A 5 1.76 24.41 -13.51
C VAL A 5 3.22 24.19 -13.91
N GLN A 6 4.07 25.15 -13.65
CA GLN A 6 5.51 25.06 -13.87
C GLN A 6 6.22 24.93 -12.52
N VAL A 7 6.98 23.85 -12.38
CA VAL A 7 7.83 23.63 -11.19
C VAL A 7 9.29 23.75 -11.62
N THR A 8 10.04 24.60 -10.93
CA THR A 8 11.47 24.82 -11.16
C THR A 8 12.24 24.45 -9.90
N VAL A 9 13.31 23.68 -10.06
CA VAL A 9 14.20 23.28 -8.97
C VAL A 9 15.61 23.81 -9.24
N ASP A 10 16.33 24.14 -8.19
CA ASP A 10 17.68 24.70 -8.29
C ASP A 10 18.72 23.66 -8.72
N THR A 11 18.48 22.40 -8.41
CA THR A 11 19.36 21.29 -8.75
C THR A 11 18.58 20.23 -9.51
N PRO A 12 19.12 19.70 -10.63
CA PRO A 12 18.48 18.61 -11.36
C PRO A 12 18.18 17.42 -10.44
N ASN A 13 16.93 16.96 -10.46
CA ASN A 13 16.46 15.80 -9.71
C ASN A 13 15.66 14.89 -10.64
N THR A 14 16.23 13.74 -10.99
CA THR A 14 15.59 12.75 -11.89
C THR A 14 14.36 12.09 -11.26
N GLU A 15 14.25 12.12 -9.93
CA GLU A 15 13.14 11.54 -9.18
C GLU A 15 12.06 12.56 -8.82
N LEU A 16 12.20 13.81 -9.27
CA LEU A 16 11.26 14.89 -8.93
C LEU A 16 9.79 14.52 -9.24
N ILE A 17 9.57 13.80 -10.33
CA ILE A 17 8.22 13.41 -10.76
C ILE A 17 7.49 12.56 -9.70
N TYR A 18 8.23 11.75 -8.94
CA TYR A 18 7.64 10.95 -7.86
C TYR A 18 7.21 11.78 -6.65
N SER A 19 7.74 13.01 -6.52
CA SER A 19 7.34 13.95 -5.46
C SER A 19 5.99 14.61 -5.73
N PHE A 20 5.45 14.49 -6.94
CA PHE A 20 4.12 15.01 -7.28
C PHE A 20 2.96 14.11 -6.86
N VAL A 21 3.24 12.98 -6.23
CA VAL A 21 2.23 12.15 -5.57
C VAL A 21 1.83 12.81 -4.26
N THR A 22 1.10 13.90 -4.35
CA THR A 22 0.63 14.71 -3.20
C THR A 22 -0.81 15.14 -3.42
N ALA A 23 -1.51 15.40 -2.32
CA ALA A 23 -2.88 15.91 -2.39
C ALA A 23 -2.91 17.31 -3.01
N ILE A 24 -3.84 17.52 -3.94
CA ILE A 24 -4.16 18.84 -4.50
C ILE A 24 -5.43 19.31 -3.82
N ILE A 25 -5.33 20.41 -3.12
CA ILE A 25 -6.43 21.02 -2.35
C ILE A 25 -6.70 22.44 -2.83
N PRO A 26 -7.90 23.00 -2.62
CA PRO A 26 -8.20 24.39 -2.95
C PRO A 26 -7.31 25.38 -2.20
N ALA A 27 -6.92 26.44 -2.87
CA ALA A 27 -6.16 27.51 -2.24
C ALA A 27 -6.96 28.12 -1.07
N GLY A 28 -6.32 28.22 0.09
CA GLY A 28 -6.94 28.79 1.29
C GLY A 28 -7.81 27.81 2.11
N SER A 29 -7.89 26.54 1.74
CA SER A 29 -8.66 25.55 2.53
C SER A 29 -8.05 25.26 3.91
N GLY A 30 -6.71 25.45 4.08
CA GLY A 30 -6.06 25.47 5.38
C GLY A 30 -6.57 24.43 6.38
N GLU A 31 -6.98 24.90 7.56
CA GLU A 31 -7.51 24.07 8.65
C GLU A 31 -8.86 23.40 8.32
N ASP A 32 -9.64 23.97 7.41
CA ASP A 32 -10.92 23.39 6.99
C ASP A 32 -10.76 22.10 6.20
N ALA A 33 -9.59 21.87 5.58
CA ALA A 33 -9.31 20.67 4.81
C ALA A 33 -9.31 19.37 5.64
N GLU A 34 -9.09 19.47 6.95
CA GLU A 34 -9.18 18.32 7.87
C GLU A 34 -10.64 17.90 8.11
N ALA A 35 -11.53 18.87 8.26
CA ALA A 35 -12.94 18.61 8.55
C ALA A 35 -13.78 18.40 7.29
N ASN A 36 -13.45 19.11 6.22
CA ASN A 36 -14.18 19.12 4.95
C ASN A 36 -13.20 18.99 3.77
N PRO A 37 -12.58 17.83 3.57
CA PRO A 37 -11.58 17.66 2.51
C PRO A 37 -12.21 17.78 1.12
N VAL A 38 -11.62 18.63 0.29
CA VAL A 38 -11.96 18.79 -1.12
C VAL A 38 -10.74 18.40 -1.95
N GLY A 39 -10.89 17.41 -2.80
CA GLY A 39 -9.83 16.88 -3.65
C GLY A 39 -10.24 16.78 -5.11
N THR A 40 -9.37 16.19 -5.91
CA THR A 40 -9.57 15.96 -7.36
C THR A 40 -9.88 14.49 -7.68
N GLY A 41 -10.13 13.68 -6.68
CA GLY A 41 -10.40 12.24 -6.81
C GLY A 41 -11.78 11.91 -7.37
N PRO A 42 -12.02 10.62 -7.65
CA PRO A 42 -13.28 10.15 -8.22
C PRO A 42 -14.47 10.25 -7.25
N PHE A 43 -14.21 10.37 -5.97
CA PHE A 43 -15.25 10.51 -4.95
C PHE A 43 -15.06 11.79 -4.14
N SER A 44 -16.16 12.38 -3.71
CA SER A 44 -16.23 13.56 -2.85
C SER A 44 -16.61 13.16 -1.43
N PHE A 45 -16.02 13.82 -0.45
CA PHE A 45 -16.33 13.61 0.96
C PHE A 45 -17.76 14.05 1.30
N VAL A 46 -18.48 13.20 2.03
CA VAL A 46 -19.85 13.49 2.53
C VAL A 46 -19.83 13.64 4.04
N SER A 47 -19.33 12.64 4.75
CA SER A 47 -19.32 12.67 6.21
C SER A 47 -18.25 11.75 6.81
N TYR A 48 -17.84 12.07 8.02
CA TYR A 48 -17.05 11.22 8.88
C TYR A 48 -17.70 11.13 10.25
N THR A 49 -18.03 9.93 10.68
CA THR A 49 -18.49 9.64 12.03
C THR A 49 -17.39 8.86 12.76
N PRO A 50 -16.77 9.44 13.81
CA PRO A 50 -15.70 8.77 14.54
C PRO A 50 -16.14 7.39 15.03
N GLN A 51 -15.28 6.38 14.82
CA GLN A 51 -15.49 4.98 15.17
C GLN A 51 -16.60 4.25 14.39
N GLU A 52 -17.30 4.92 13.49
CA GLU A 52 -18.34 4.30 12.65
C GLU A 52 -17.85 4.18 11.21
N GLY A 53 -17.51 5.31 10.56
CA GLY A 53 -17.08 5.26 9.17
C GLY A 53 -16.96 6.59 8.45
N ILE A 54 -16.65 6.50 7.17
CA ILE A 54 -16.54 7.62 6.23
C ILE A 54 -17.44 7.31 5.04
N VAL A 55 -18.28 8.27 4.68
CA VAL A 55 -19.13 8.21 3.49
C VAL A 55 -18.57 9.11 2.42
N LEU A 56 -18.40 8.57 1.22
CA LEU A 56 -17.98 9.28 0.03
C LEU A 56 -19.01 9.11 -1.08
N ALA A 57 -19.39 10.19 -1.74
CA ALA A 57 -20.27 10.17 -2.91
C ALA A 57 -19.47 10.36 -4.21
N LYS A 58 -20.04 9.93 -5.32
CA LYS A 58 -19.49 10.16 -6.65
C LYS A 58 -19.17 11.63 -6.88
N ASN A 59 -17.99 11.89 -7.44
CA ASN A 59 -17.62 13.22 -7.91
C ASN A 59 -18.09 13.42 -9.35
N GLU A 60 -19.19 14.11 -9.54
CA GLU A 60 -19.78 14.40 -10.87
C GLU A 60 -18.85 15.23 -11.76
N ASN A 61 -17.86 15.90 -11.18
CA ASN A 61 -16.87 16.71 -11.90
C ASN A 61 -15.53 15.98 -12.06
N TYR A 62 -15.50 14.66 -11.89
CA TYR A 62 -14.27 13.91 -12.04
C TYR A 62 -13.71 14.05 -13.46
N TRP A 63 -12.39 14.24 -13.59
CA TRP A 63 -11.73 14.55 -14.85
C TRP A 63 -11.74 13.41 -15.87
N GLN A 64 -11.96 12.16 -15.44
CA GLN A 64 -12.12 11.02 -16.34
C GLN A 64 -13.60 10.80 -16.63
N GLU A 65 -13.98 10.97 -17.90
CA GLU A 65 -15.36 10.82 -18.35
C GLU A 65 -15.88 9.38 -18.13
N GLY A 66 -17.09 9.27 -17.59
CA GLY A 66 -17.74 7.99 -17.31
C GLY A 66 -17.31 7.31 -16.01
N LEU A 67 -16.41 7.90 -15.24
CA LEU A 67 -15.96 7.41 -13.94
C LEU A 67 -16.36 8.37 -12.80
N PRO A 68 -16.46 7.87 -11.57
CA PRO A 68 -16.48 6.47 -11.15
C PRO A 68 -17.80 5.77 -11.52
N TYR A 69 -17.82 4.44 -11.49
CA TYR A 69 -19.03 3.65 -11.74
C TYR A 69 -19.97 3.58 -10.52
N LEU A 70 -19.40 3.63 -9.32
CA LEU A 70 -20.16 3.60 -8.08
C LEU A 70 -20.67 5.01 -7.75
N ASP A 71 -21.87 5.08 -7.21
CA ASP A 71 -22.48 6.33 -6.78
C ASP A 71 -22.01 6.74 -5.36
N GLU A 72 -21.72 5.76 -4.53
CA GLU A 72 -21.32 5.94 -3.13
C GLU A 72 -20.29 4.87 -2.70
N VAL A 73 -19.42 5.22 -1.76
CA VAL A 73 -18.50 4.30 -1.10
C VAL A 73 -18.51 4.59 0.39
N ASP A 74 -18.84 3.57 1.18
CA ASP A 74 -18.84 3.64 2.64
C ASP A 74 -17.62 2.88 3.19
N PHE A 75 -16.76 3.60 3.89
CA PHE A 75 -15.66 3.00 4.65
C PHE A 75 -16.10 2.76 6.08
N LYS A 76 -16.38 1.52 6.43
CA LYS A 76 -16.76 1.14 7.79
C LYS A 76 -15.54 0.92 8.67
N ILE A 77 -15.51 1.55 9.83
CA ILE A 77 -14.46 1.37 10.83
C ILE A 77 -14.83 0.20 11.73
N VAL A 78 -14.03 -0.86 11.69
CA VAL A 78 -14.28 -2.10 12.44
C VAL A 78 -13.16 -2.33 13.44
N GLY A 79 -13.51 -2.68 14.67
CA GLY A 79 -12.57 -2.76 15.80
C GLY A 79 -11.60 -3.95 15.75
N SER A 80 -11.87 -5.00 14.94
CA SER A 80 -10.99 -6.16 14.82
C SER A 80 -11.14 -6.84 13.47
N ALA A 81 -10.08 -7.54 13.05
CA ALA A 81 -10.08 -8.34 11.83
C ALA A 81 -11.13 -9.45 11.86
N ASP A 82 -11.34 -10.09 13.00
CA ASP A 82 -12.34 -11.16 13.15
C ASP A 82 -13.77 -10.63 12.97
N THR A 83 -14.05 -9.43 13.51
CA THR A 83 -15.34 -8.77 13.30
C THR A 83 -15.53 -8.42 11.83
N ALA A 84 -14.51 -7.87 11.17
CA ALA A 84 -14.57 -7.54 9.74
C ALA A 84 -14.83 -8.78 8.86
N LEU A 85 -14.23 -9.92 9.21
CA LEU A 85 -14.49 -11.18 8.53
C LEU A 85 -15.96 -11.63 8.68
N LEU A 86 -16.50 -11.56 9.90
CA LEU A 86 -17.91 -11.90 10.16
C LEU A 86 -18.86 -10.95 9.41
N GLU A 87 -18.54 -9.68 9.33
CA GLU A 87 -19.34 -8.72 8.59
C GLU A 87 -19.30 -8.97 7.07
N LEU A 88 -18.13 -9.34 6.52
CA LEU A 88 -18.00 -9.76 5.13
C LEU A 88 -18.83 -11.01 4.86
N GLN A 89 -18.72 -12.03 5.69
CA GLN A 89 -19.48 -13.27 5.56
C GLN A 89 -20.99 -13.04 5.74
N GLY A 90 -21.37 -12.09 6.58
CA GLY A 90 -22.75 -11.69 6.81
C GLY A 90 -23.34 -10.74 5.78
N GLY A 91 -22.52 -10.25 4.82
CA GLY A 91 -22.94 -9.31 3.79
C GLY A 91 -23.18 -7.90 4.29
N SER A 92 -22.60 -7.52 5.44
CA SER A 92 -22.64 -6.16 5.97
C SER A 92 -21.57 -5.25 5.38
N ILE A 93 -20.55 -5.84 4.77
CA ILE A 93 -19.55 -5.18 3.94
C ILE A 93 -19.32 -6.00 2.67
N ASP A 94 -18.94 -5.36 1.59
CA ASP A 94 -18.71 -5.98 0.28
C ASP A 94 -17.23 -6.27 0.03
N ILE A 95 -16.34 -5.50 0.64
CA ILE A 95 -14.89 -5.57 0.42
C ILE A 95 -14.17 -5.55 1.76
N TYR A 96 -13.23 -6.46 1.93
CA TYR A 96 -12.27 -6.44 3.03
C TYR A 96 -10.85 -6.55 2.49
N ALA A 97 -9.99 -5.62 2.88
CA ALA A 97 -8.59 -5.56 2.44
C ALA A 97 -7.64 -6.14 3.49
N TYR A 98 -6.43 -6.50 3.06
CA TYR A 98 -5.32 -6.96 3.91
C TYR A 98 -5.59 -8.25 4.68
N LEU A 99 -6.13 -9.24 3.98
CA LEU A 99 -6.29 -10.59 4.51
C LEU A 99 -4.93 -11.23 4.84
N THR A 100 -4.90 -11.99 5.92
CA THR A 100 -3.83 -12.97 6.13
C THR A 100 -3.99 -14.16 5.19
N ASP A 101 -2.92 -14.93 4.97
CA ASP A 101 -3.01 -16.15 4.13
C ASP A 101 -4.03 -17.16 4.66
N SER A 102 -4.15 -17.27 5.98
CA SER A 102 -5.16 -18.13 6.61
C SER A 102 -6.58 -17.69 6.27
N GLN A 103 -6.86 -16.39 6.39
CA GLN A 103 -8.17 -15.81 6.07
C GLN A 103 -8.48 -15.92 4.58
N ALA A 104 -7.49 -15.64 3.73
CA ALA A 104 -7.63 -15.79 2.27
C ALA A 104 -7.97 -17.24 1.89
N ASN A 105 -7.30 -18.22 2.50
CA ASN A 105 -7.58 -19.63 2.28
C ASN A 105 -8.97 -20.06 2.77
N GLU A 106 -9.46 -19.49 3.85
CA GLU A 106 -10.82 -19.75 4.36
C GLU A 106 -11.90 -19.19 3.41
N LEU A 107 -11.64 -18.03 2.81
CA LEU A 107 -12.63 -17.30 2.00
C LEU A 107 -12.64 -17.67 0.52
N LYS A 108 -11.57 -18.24 -0.02
CA LYS A 108 -11.37 -18.43 -1.48
C LYS A 108 -12.47 -19.21 -2.20
N ASP A 109 -13.19 -20.10 -1.50
CA ASP A 109 -14.26 -20.91 -2.08
C ASP A 109 -15.61 -20.16 -2.12
N SER A 110 -15.75 -19.08 -1.35
CA SER A 110 -16.99 -18.31 -1.21
C SER A 110 -16.90 -16.88 -1.68
N PHE A 111 -15.67 -16.35 -1.80
CA PHE A 111 -15.41 -14.96 -2.16
C PHE A 111 -14.36 -14.86 -3.27
N ASN A 112 -14.37 -13.74 -3.98
CA ASN A 112 -13.33 -13.41 -4.94
C ASN A 112 -12.10 -12.86 -4.19
N VAL A 113 -11.10 -13.70 -3.96
CA VAL A 113 -9.84 -13.32 -3.29
C VAL A 113 -8.83 -12.88 -4.32
N ILE A 114 -8.39 -11.62 -4.22
CA ILE A 114 -7.39 -11.02 -5.11
C ILE A 114 -6.07 -10.86 -4.34
N SER A 115 -4.99 -11.42 -4.88
CA SER A 115 -3.64 -11.26 -4.37
C SER A 115 -2.81 -10.39 -5.29
N SER A 116 -1.99 -9.51 -4.71
CA SER A 116 -1.06 -8.66 -5.44
C SER A 116 0.25 -8.55 -4.68
N PRO A 117 1.40 -8.50 -5.37
CA PRO A 117 2.68 -8.23 -4.73
C PRO A 117 2.65 -6.90 -3.98
N SER A 118 3.12 -6.90 -2.74
CA SER A 118 3.28 -5.69 -1.94
C SER A 118 4.71 -5.15 -2.04
N ASN A 119 4.90 -3.88 -1.70
CA ASN A 119 6.22 -3.26 -1.61
C ASN A 119 6.87 -3.48 -0.22
N VAL A 120 6.49 -4.54 0.48
CA VAL A 120 7.07 -4.91 1.77
C VAL A 120 8.20 -5.90 1.56
N VAL A 121 9.39 -5.57 2.08
CA VAL A 121 10.56 -6.43 2.05
C VAL A 121 10.87 -6.91 3.45
N GLN A 122 11.01 -8.22 3.60
CA GLN A 122 11.61 -8.80 4.80
C GLN A 122 13.11 -8.93 4.61
N ALA A 123 13.87 -8.32 5.49
CA ALA A 123 15.33 -8.30 5.39
C ALA A 123 15.98 -8.57 6.76
N LEU A 124 17.09 -9.28 6.71
CA LEU A 124 17.99 -9.43 7.86
C LEU A 124 19.03 -8.31 7.83
N PHE A 125 18.95 -7.40 8.81
CA PHE A 125 19.93 -6.34 8.99
C PHE A 125 21.05 -6.78 9.91
N LEU A 126 22.29 -6.73 9.42
CA LEU A 126 23.48 -7.10 10.18
C LEU A 126 24.19 -5.82 10.64
N ASN A 127 24.26 -5.59 11.95
CA ASN A 127 24.96 -4.43 12.52
C ASN A 127 26.47 -4.62 12.38
N ASN A 128 27.08 -3.87 11.47
CA ASN A 128 28.53 -3.96 11.21
C ASN A 128 29.41 -3.39 12.32
N ASP A 129 28.84 -2.57 13.22
CA ASP A 129 29.57 -2.02 14.38
C ASP A 129 29.64 -3.01 15.56
N TYR A 130 28.88 -4.10 15.49
CA TYR A 130 28.96 -5.18 16.45
C TYR A 130 30.17 -6.07 16.12
N GLU A 131 31.12 -6.18 17.02
CA GLU A 131 32.44 -6.81 16.79
C GLU A 131 32.35 -8.17 16.07
N PRO A 132 31.52 -9.14 16.48
CA PRO A 132 31.41 -10.42 15.77
C PRO A 132 30.89 -10.29 14.32
N LEU A 133 30.17 -9.22 13.97
CA LEU A 133 29.63 -8.96 12.63
C LEU A 133 30.46 -7.96 11.82
N SER A 134 31.56 -7.44 12.38
CA SER A 134 32.45 -6.53 11.66
C SER A 134 33.22 -7.25 10.54
N ASP A 135 33.52 -8.54 10.72
CA ASP A 135 34.13 -9.37 9.69
C ASP A 135 33.11 -9.73 8.59
N VAL A 136 33.44 -9.36 7.34
CA VAL A 136 32.62 -9.67 6.17
C VAL A 136 32.37 -11.15 5.96
N LYS A 137 33.35 -12.00 6.32
CA LYS A 137 33.22 -13.47 6.19
C LYS A 137 32.17 -14.04 7.13
N VAL A 138 32.06 -13.47 8.34
CA VAL A 138 31.00 -13.87 9.28
C VAL A 138 29.63 -13.51 8.73
N ARG A 139 29.46 -12.30 8.19
CA ARG A 139 28.20 -11.90 7.57
C ARG A 139 27.84 -12.76 6.36
N GLN A 140 28.82 -13.05 5.50
CA GLN A 140 28.63 -13.98 4.38
C GLN A 140 28.24 -15.38 4.83
N ALA A 141 28.87 -15.91 5.87
CA ALA A 141 28.53 -17.22 6.44
C ALA A 141 27.08 -17.26 6.93
N ILE A 142 26.60 -16.20 7.57
CA ILE A 142 25.20 -16.08 7.99
C ILE A 142 24.29 -16.10 6.74
N CYS A 143 24.61 -15.35 5.72
CA CYS A 143 23.82 -15.33 4.47
C CYS A 143 23.75 -16.69 3.79
N TYR A 144 24.87 -17.44 3.77
CA TYR A 144 24.91 -18.80 3.21
C TYR A 144 24.18 -19.83 4.08
N ALA A 145 24.10 -19.62 5.38
CA ALA A 145 23.39 -20.51 6.29
C ALA A 145 21.87 -20.25 6.29
N LEU A 146 21.41 -19.12 5.74
CA LEU A 146 20.01 -18.75 5.71
C LEU A 146 19.29 -19.48 4.59
N ASP A 147 18.36 -20.35 4.93
CA ASP A 147 17.44 -20.99 3.99
C ASP A 147 16.26 -20.03 3.72
N LYS A 148 16.34 -19.30 2.61
CA LYS A 148 15.31 -18.32 2.23
C LYS A 148 13.97 -18.98 1.88
N ASP A 149 14.00 -20.19 1.30
CA ASP A 149 12.79 -20.92 0.96
C ASP A 149 12.04 -21.34 2.22
N MET A 150 12.75 -21.84 3.22
CA MET A 150 12.17 -22.19 4.51
C MET A 150 11.59 -20.94 5.21
N VAL A 151 12.29 -19.80 5.16
CA VAL A 151 11.78 -18.53 5.73
C VAL A 151 10.51 -18.09 5.00
N ASN A 152 10.49 -18.14 3.68
CA ASN A 152 9.32 -17.79 2.86
C ASN A 152 8.12 -18.69 3.20
N GLU A 153 8.33 -20.00 3.28
CA GLU A 153 7.29 -20.95 3.65
C GLU A 153 6.73 -20.66 5.04
N PHE A 154 7.60 -20.38 6.01
CA PHE A 154 7.20 -20.17 7.40
C PHE A 154 6.49 -18.83 7.65
N VAL A 155 6.91 -17.77 6.95
CA VAL A 155 6.45 -16.40 7.21
C VAL A 155 5.34 -15.98 6.26
N ALA A 156 5.40 -16.42 5.01
CA ALA A 156 4.49 -16.02 3.95
C ALA A 156 3.73 -17.21 3.32
N GLY A 157 3.74 -18.39 3.96
CA GLY A 157 3.10 -19.60 3.43
C GLY A 157 3.52 -19.93 1.99
N GLY A 158 4.77 -19.59 1.62
CA GLY A 158 5.28 -19.77 0.28
C GLY A 158 4.85 -18.69 -0.74
N ASN A 159 4.01 -17.72 -0.34
CA ASN A 159 3.46 -16.70 -1.25
C ASN A 159 4.39 -15.49 -1.48
N GLY A 160 5.50 -15.40 -0.75
CA GLY A 160 6.51 -14.37 -0.95
C GLY A 160 7.36 -14.60 -2.20
N THR A 161 7.89 -13.54 -2.77
CA THR A 161 8.89 -13.62 -3.85
C THR A 161 10.28 -13.52 -3.25
N LEU A 162 11.13 -14.52 -3.50
CA LEU A 162 12.53 -14.45 -3.09
C LEU A 162 13.26 -13.40 -3.92
N ILE A 163 14.03 -12.57 -3.24
CA ILE A 163 14.83 -11.52 -3.87
C ILE A 163 16.29 -11.67 -3.50
N SER A 164 17.17 -11.30 -4.43
CA SER A 164 18.63 -11.36 -4.28
C SER A 164 19.26 -9.98 -4.08
N SER A 165 18.46 -8.92 -4.18
CA SER A 165 18.90 -7.53 -4.00
C SER A 165 17.96 -6.78 -3.05
N ALA A 166 18.36 -5.58 -2.64
CA ALA A 166 17.52 -4.71 -1.83
C ALA A 166 16.36 -4.04 -2.63
N MET A 167 16.41 -4.16 -3.96
CA MET A 167 15.38 -3.60 -4.84
C MET A 167 14.30 -4.62 -5.13
N LEU A 168 13.07 -4.13 -5.25
CA LEU A 168 11.91 -4.96 -5.56
C LEU A 168 11.85 -5.27 -7.05
N PRO A 169 11.45 -6.49 -7.45
CA PRO A 169 11.27 -6.85 -8.87
C PRO A 169 10.23 -5.99 -9.60
N THR A 170 9.32 -5.34 -8.86
CA THR A 170 8.34 -4.40 -9.40
C THR A 170 8.98 -3.11 -9.91
N LEU A 171 10.16 -2.75 -9.39
CA LEU A 171 10.97 -1.61 -9.83
C LEU A 171 11.89 -2.03 -10.98
N LYS A 172 11.33 -2.35 -12.12
CA LYS A 172 12.00 -2.99 -13.26
C LYS A 172 13.29 -2.30 -13.74
N ASP A 173 13.35 -0.97 -13.61
CA ASP A 173 14.49 -0.17 -14.04
C ASP A 173 15.66 -0.17 -13.03
N TYR A 174 15.40 -0.63 -11.81
CA TYR A 174 16.37 -0.64 -10.70
C TYR A 174 16.64 -2.03 -10.13
N TYR A 175 15.83 -3.01 -10.50
CA TYR A 175 16.01 -4.39 -10.04
C TYR A 175 17.00 -5.13 -10.93
N GLU A 176 18.01 -5.72 -10.31
CA GLU A 176 18.93 -6.68 -10.93
C GLU A 176 18.91 -7.98 -10.13
N ASP A 177 18.70 -9.09 -10.82
CA ASP A 177 18.83 -10.41 -10.20
C ASP A 177 20.32 -10.77 -10.09
N LEU A 178 20.80 -10.84 -8.86
CA LEU A 178 22.20 -11.09 -8.53
C LEU A 178 22.47 -12.58 -8.18
N ASN A 179 21.56 -13.50 -8.49
CA ASN A 179 21.75 -14.94 -8.28
C ASN A 179 22.73 -15.56 -9.27
#